data_3c1110ae9cf1c1fab4a1affab1eac940
#
_entry.id   3c1110ae9cf1c1fab4a1affab1eac940
#
_cell.length_a   1.000
_cell.length_b   1.000
_cell.length_c   1.000
_cell.angle_alpha   90.00
_cell.angle_beta   90.00
_cell.angle_gamma   90.00
#
_symmetry.space_group_name_H-M   'P 1'
#
loop_
_entity.id
_entity.type
_entity.pdbx_description
1 polymer ?
#
loop_
_entity_poly.entity_id
_entity_poly.type
_entity_poly.pdbx_seq_one_letter_code
_entity_poly.pdbx_strand_id
1 'polypeptide(L)' 'MYNFILNMWVMKKITEEKINRYVTKGYITEEEAQMILATPQN' A
#
# COMPACT_ATOMS: atom_id res chain seq x y z
N MET A 1 10.09 -2.69 -2.45
CA MET A 1 9.22 -1.92 -1.54
C MET A 1 7.74 -2.33 -1.61
N TYR A 2 7.27 -2.72 -2.79
CA TYR A 2 5.87 -3.10 -2.97
C TYR A 2 5.43 -4.22 -2.01
N ASN A 3 6.19 -5.33 -1.96
CA ASN A 3 5.80 -6.47 -1.12
C ASN A 3 5.78 -6.11 0.36
N PHE A 4 6.71 -5.27 0.78
CA PHE A 4 6.76 -4.84 2.17
C PHE A 4 5.51 -4.03 2.53
N ILE A 5 5.13 -3.11 1.66
CA ILE A 5 3.96 -2.27 1.89
C ILE A 5 2.69 -3.11 1.84
N LEU A 6 2.61 -4.04 0.88
CA LEU A 6 1.47 -4.92 0.78
C LEU A 6 1.28 -5.76 2.05
N ASN A 7 2.37 -6.29 2.58
CA ASN A 7 2.30 -7.07 3.81
C ASN A 7 1.79 -6.22 4.98
N MET A 8 2.26 -4.98 5.07
CA MET A 8 1.80 -4.09 6.13
C MET A 8 0.31 -3.77 5.98
N TRP A 9 -0.16 -3.63 4.76
CA TRP A 9 -1.57 -3.39 4.50
C TRP A 9 -2.42 -4.59 4.92
N VAL A 10 -2.01 -5.80 4.53
CA VAL A 10 -2.74 -7.02 4.86
C VAL A 10 -2.81 -7.21 6.37
N MET A 11 -1.74 -6.86 7.07
CA MET A 11 -1.70 -6.98 8.53
C MET A 11 -2.35 -5.82 9.26
N LYS A 12 -2.99 -4.90 8.53
CA LYS A 12 -3.68 -3.74 9.09
C LYS A 12 -2.75 -2.81 9.85
N LYS A 13 -1.48 -2.76 9.48
CA LYS A 13 -0.52 -1.88 10.13
C LYS A 13 -0.46 -0.49 9.52
N ILE A 14 -1.01 -0.34 8.32
CA ILE A 14 -1.07 0.96 7.65
C ILE A 14 -2.46 1.17 7.08
N THR A 15 -2.78 2.43 6.81
CA THR A 15 -4.09 2.81 6.27
C THR A 15 -3.96 3.20 4.82
N GLU A 16 -5.11 3.42 4.16
CA GLU A 16 -5.17 3.91 2.80
C GLU A 16 -4.39 5.23 2.64
N GLU A 17 -4.52 6.11 3.62
CA GLU A 17 -3.82 7.38 3.59
C GLU A 17 -2.31 7.19 3.53
N LYS A 18 -1.81 6.21 4.26
CA LYS A 18 -0.39 5.89 4.25
C LYS A 18 0.05 5.38 2.88
N ILE A 19 -0.77 4.54 2.26
CA ILE A 19 -0.52 4.04 0.92
C ILE A 19 -0.37 5.21 -0.06
N ASN A 20 -1.26 6.19 0.03
CA ASN A 20 -1.20 7.36 -0.84
C ASN A 20 0.08 8.17 -0.62
N ARG A 21 0.56 8.23 0.61
CA ARG A 21 1.82 8.90 0.91
C ARG A 21 3.01 8.19 0.26
N TYR A 22 2.98 6.87 0.24
CA TYR A 22 4.05 6.11 -0.39
C TYR A 22 4.11 6.37 -1.89
N VAL A 23 2.94 6.56 -2.53
CA VAL A 23 2.89 6.95 -3.93
C VAL A 23 3.54 8.32 -4.13
N THR A 24 3.17 9.27 -3.28
CA THR A 24 3.70 10.63 -3.37
C THR A 24 5.22 10.65 -3.20
N LYS A 25 5.74 9.81 -2.31
CA LYS A 25 7.18 9.73 -2.07
C LYS A 25 7.92 8.91 -3.12
N GLY A 26 7.19 8.23 -4.00
CA GLY A 26 7.80 7.45 -5.05
C GLY A 26 8.24 6.06 -4.65
N TYR A 27 7.79 5.55 -3.53
CA TYR A 27 8.12 4.20 -3.10
C TYR A 27 7.37 3.14 -3.89
N ILE A 28 6.17 3.47 -4.34
CA ILE A 28 5.34 2.61 -5.19
C ILE A 28 4.66 3.49 -6.23
N THR A 29 4.19 2.85 -7.30
CA THR A 29 3.44 3.56 -8.35
C THR A 29 1.96 3.61 -8.00
N GLU A 30 1.21 4.43 -8.73
CA GLU A 30 -0.24 4.48 -8.55
C GLU A 30 -0.89 3.13 -8.84
N GLU A 31 -0.39 2.43 -9.85
CA GLU A 31 -0.91 1.11 -10.18
C GLU A 31 -0.68 0.14 -9.04
N GLU A 32 0.51 0.17 -8.45
CA GLU A 32 0.81 -0.67 -7.31
C GLU A 32 -0.07 -0.33 -6.12
N ALA A 33 -0.31 0.95 -5.90
CA ALA A 33 -1.20 1.39 -4.82
C ALA A 33 -2.61 0.85 -5.02
N GLN A 34 -3.11 0.91 -6.24
CA GLN A 34 -4.44 0.39 -6.54
C GLN A 34 -4.53 -1.11 -6.29
N MET A 35 -3.48 -1.84 -6.64
CA MET A 35 -3.44 -3.28 -6.39
C MET A 35 -3.46 -3.58 -4.89
N ILE A 36 -2.71 -2.81 -4.13
CA ILE A 36 -2.69 -2.98 -2.68
C ILE A 36 -4.06 -2.67 -2.08
N LEU A 37 -4.66 -1.57 -2.48
CA LEU A 37 -5.96 -1.17 -1.95
C LEU A 37 -7.07 -2.13 -2.34
N ALA A 38 -6.91 -2.85 -3.45
CA ALA A 38 -7.86 -3.86 -3.88
C ALA A 38 -7.68 -5.18 -3.12
N THR A 39 -6.58 -5.34 -2.40
CA THR A 39 -6.31 -6.55 -1.63
C THR A 39 -7.03 -6.46 -0.28
N PRO A 40 -7.82 -7.48 0.10
CA PRO A 40 -8.50 -7.43 1.39
C PRO A 40 -7.52 -7.42 2.55
N GLN A 41 -7.85 -6.65 3.56
CA GLN A 41 -7.12 -6.69 4.83
C GLN A 41 -7.65 -7.86 5.66
N ASN A 42 -6.79 -8.45 6.45
CA ASN A 42 -7.20 -9.53 7.35
C ASN A 42 -8.09 -9.05 8.49
#